data_856a830c4eea7740ec516fa2b1bab7be
#
_entry.id   856a830c4eea7740ec516fa2b1bab7be
#
_cell.length_a   1.000
_cell.length_b   1.000
_cell.length_c   1.000
_cell.angle_alpha   90.00
_cell.angle_beta   90.00
_cell.angle_gamma   90.00
#
_symmetry.space_group_name_H-M   'P 1'
#
loop_
_entity.id
_entity.type
_entity.pdbx_description
1 polymer ?
#
loop_
_entity_poly.entity_id
_entity_poly.type
_entity_poly.pdbx_seq_one_letter_code
_entity_poly.pdbx_strand_id
1 'polypeptide(L)'
;MLADRHRTVEREGQTVAVLPPPNVLSPALQPERKRLCIEPPVPPTWALPDLDAFELPPLTNGRTLRVVTWNVWFAPIDADERMAALFKEALAAAPDVICLQEVVPELAAHIRGCAVLRKVYSISDNDVGAYGCLLFVRWSLRATFCEVALPSHMGRSLLVATWTPPFTEGSVAVATVHLESLNSAPRRAKQLQVARDALQPHAHALLLGDFNFDSTQNFGDWCAIPPRPPRLSQGARRLENGVLADVMCDYLDVWPALRPAEAGHTFDGGSNPHVGDPHERMRYDRVMTRGVTPVEISMLGERPRGPSEGEVAAEGSEAGPVPSDHYGLCAILQL
;
A
#
# COMPACT_ATOMS: atom_id res chain seq x y z
N MET A 1 -38.35 13.60 40.38
CA MET A 1 -39.06 14.03 39.17
C MET A 1 -38.11 14.92 38.38
N LEU A 2 -37.37 14.37 37.46
CA LEU A 2 -36.53 15.10 36.49
C LEU A 2 -37.17 14.90 35.13
N ALA A 3 -37.66 15.99 34.56
CA ALA A 3 -38.32 16.02 33.27
C ALA A 3 -37.29 15.90 32.14
N ASP A 4 -37.47 14.88 31.34
CA ASP A 4 -36.77 14.71 30.05
C ASP A 4 -37.12 15.89 29.12
N ARG A 5 -36.11 16.69 28.78
CA ARG A 5 -36.23 17.68 27.70
C ARG A 5 -35.63 17.07 26.41
N HIS A 6 -36.49 16.48 25.61
CA HIS A 6 -36.14 16.19 24.21
C HIS A 6 -36.05 17.51 23.43
N ARG A 7 -34.88 17.80 22.85
CA ARG A 7 -34.73 18.86 21.85
C ARG A 7 -34.92 18.25 20.48
N THR A 8 -35.97 18.68 19.79
CA THR A 8 -36.19 18.39 18.37
C THR A 8 -35.71 19.55 17.51
N VAL A 9 -35.05 19.26 16.39
CA VAL A 9 -34.69 20.27 15.39
C VAL A 9 -35.38 19.85 14.11
N GLU A 10 -36.25 20.71 13.58
CA GLU A 10 -36.89 20.51 12.27
C GLU A 10 -35.99 21.02 11.13
N ARG A 11 -35.71 20.17 10.19
CA ARG A 11 -35.16 20.53 8.88
C ARG A 11 -35.91 19.77 7.80
N GLU A 12 -36.49 20.51 6.87
CA GLU A 12 -37.16 20.01 5.65
C GLU A 12 -38.28 18.97 5.87
N GLY A 13 -39.16 19.22 6.82
CA GLY A 13 -40.41 18.45 6.95
C GLY A 13 -40.26 17.00 7.47
N GLN A 14 -39.09 16.62 7.99
CA GLN A 14 -38.89 15.34 8.67
C GLN A 14 -38.38 15.55 10.10
N THR A 15 -39.08 14.98 11.07
CA THR A 15 -38.67 14.97 12.48
C THR A 15 -37.64 13.88 12.71
N VAL A 16 -36.38 14.27 13.00
CA VAL A 16 -35.31 13.32 13.35
C VAL A 16 -35.10 13.35 14.85
N ALA A 17 -35.24 12.22 15.52
CA ALA A 17 -34.92 12.07 16.94
C ALA A 17 -33.40 12.10 17.13
N VAL A 18 -32.89 13.08 17.89
CA VAL A 18 -31.47 13.13 18.28
C VAL A 18 -31.30 12.31 19.55
N LEU A 19 -30.53 11.23 19.47
CA LEU A 19 -30.16 10.45 20.64
C LEU A 19 -29.22 11.26 21.54
N PRO A 20 -29.37 11.21 22.90
CA PRO A 20 -28.48 11.88 23.82
C PRO A 20 -27.06 11.25 23.72
N PRO A 21 -25.99 12.04 23.98
CA PRO A 21 -24.63 11.52 24.04
C PRO A 21 -24.50 10.49 25.16
N PRO A 22 -23.58 9.50 25.03
CA PRO A 22 -23.37 8.47 26.03
C PRO A 22 -23.05 9.09 27.39
N ASN A 23 -23.64 8.56 28.45
CA ASN A 23 -23.53 9.01 29.83
C ASN A 23 -22.07 9.26 30.23
N VAL A 24 -21.74 10.50 30.50
CA VAL A 24 -20.51 10.90 31.20
C VAL A 24 -20.69 10.52 32.68
N LEU A 25 -19.97 9.52 33.16
CA LEU A 25 -19.94 9.15 34.56
C LEU A 25 -19.49 10.32 35.40
N SER A 26 -20.20 10.53 36.52
CA SER A 26 -19.95 11.61 37.49
C SER A 26 -18.49 11.68 37.94
N PRO A 27 -17.91 12.88 38.12
CA PRO A 27 -16.50 13.08 38.48
C PRO A 27 -16.07 12.53 39.87
N ALA A 28 -17.00 12.08 40.69
CA ALA A 28 -16.73 11.73 42.10
C ALA A 28 -16.14 10.35 42.36
N LEU A 29 -15.89 9.50 41.31
CA LEU A 29 -15.39 8.13 41.47
C LEU A 29 -14.17 7.82 40.60
N GLN A 30 -13.42 8.79 40.12
CA GLN A 30 -12.16 8.53 39.47
C GLN A 30 -11.03 8.49 40.53
N PRO A 31 -10.30 7.36 40.69
CA PRO A 31 -9.08 7.39 41.47
C PRO A 31 -8.12 8.39 40.85
N GLU A 32 -7.45 9.21 41.67
CA GLU A 32 -6.39 10.12 41.21
C GLU A 32 -5.35 9.34 40.42
N ARG A 33 -5.51 9.33 39.10
CA ARG A 33 -4.43 8.92 38.23
C ARG A 33 -3.36 10.00 38.35
N LYS A 34 -2.23 9.66 38.99
CA LYS A 34 -1.00 10.42 38.84
C LYS A 34 -0.86 10.69 37.35
N ARG A 35 -1.01 11.94 36.94
CA ARG A 35 -0.61 12.36 35.57
C ARG A 35 0.91 12.16 35.51
N LEU A 36 1.35 11.04 34.98
CA LEU A 36 2.66 10.99 34.37
C LEU A 36 2.58 12.09 33.29
N CYS A 37 3.42 13.12 33.43
CA CYS A 37 3.73 14.01 32.31
C CYS A 37 4.48 13.15 31.30
N ILE A 38 3.75 12.43 30.44
CA ILE A 38 4.31 11.86 29.22
C ILE A 38 4.42 13.09 28.31
N GLU A 39 5.64 13.52 28.08
CA GLU A 39 5.90 14.50 27.02
C GLU A 39 5.18 14.00 25.76
N PRO A 40 4.46 14.88 25.04
CA PRO A 40 3.83 14.46 23.79
C PRO A 40 4.93 13.85 22.91
N PRO A 41 4.69 12.70 22.27
CA PRO A 41 5.68 12.10 21.39
C PRO A 41 6.13 13.14 20.37
N VAL A 42 7.44 13.24 20.19
CA VAL A 42 8.00 14.10 19.14
C VAL A 42 7.40 13.64 17.81
N PRO A 43 6.79 14.53 17.03
CA PRO A 43 6.22 14.12 15.76
C PRO A 43 7.34 13.56 14.86
N PRO A 44 7.09 12.49 14.08
CA PRO A 44 8.08 11.91 13.20
C PRO A 44 8.55 12.94 12.18
N THR A 45 9.82 12.91 11.85
CA THR A 45 10.40 13.79 10.83
C THR A 45 10.26 13.20 9.43
N TRP A 46 9.87 11.92 9.31
CA TRP A 46 9.84 11.15 8.06
C TRP A 46 11.20 11.17 7.34
N ALA A 47 12.28 11.24 8.10
CA ALA A 47 13.62 11.35 7.57
C ALA A 47 14.03 10.07 6.81
N LEU A 48 14.73 10.27 5.70
CA LEU A 48 15.35 9.17 4.99
C LEU A 48 16.63 8.73 5.74
N PRO A 49 17.04 7.44 5.60
CA PRO A 49 18.33 6.99 6.09
C PRO A 49 19.48 7.73 5.37
N ASP A 50 20.68 7.62 5.94
CA ASP A 50 21.89 8.03 5.21
C ASP A 50 22.07 7.13 3.97
N LEU A 51 22.04 7.73 2.81
CA LEU A 51 22.17 7.08 1.51
C LEU A 51 23.51 7.41 0.81
N ASP A 52 24.47 8.03 1.47
CA ASP A 52 25.72 8.51 0.84
C ASP A 52 26.53 7.36 0.21
N ALA A 53 26.46 6.17 0.77
CA ALA A 53 27.09 4.96 0.24
C ALA A 53 26.24 4.21 -0.80
N PHE A 54 25.04 4.71 -1.14
CA PHE A 54 24.15 4.03 -2.04
C PHE A 54 24.55 4.23 -3.51
N GLU A 55 24.87 3.12 -4.18
CA GLU A 55 25.13 3.08 -5.62
C GLU A 55 24.28 1.99 -6.27
N LEU A 56 23.59 2.33 -7.36
CA LEU A 56 22.93 1.32 -8.17
C LEU A 56 23.88 0.72 -9.20
N PRO A 57 23.86 -0.60 -9.38
CA PRO A 57 24.55 -1.22 -10.50
C PRO A 57 24.01 -0.66 -11.83
N PRO A 58 24.82 -0.60 -12.90
CA PRO A 58 24.34 -0.16 -14.22
C PRO A 58 23.20 -1.06 -14.69
N LEU A 59 22.32 -0.52 -15.56
CA LEU A 59 21.27 -1.31 -16.19
C LEU A 59 21.90 -2.46 -16.98
N THR A 60 21.54 -3.68 -16.65
CA THR A 60 21.93 -4.85 -17.42
C THR A 60 21.14 -4.86 -18.72
N ASN A 61 21.80 -4.65 -19.86
CA ASN A 61 21.28 -4.73 -21.25
C ASN A 61 19.95 -4.01 -21.56
N GLY A 62 19.29 -3.37 -20.59
CA GLY A 62 18.03 -2.64 -20.73
C GLY A 62 16.80 -3.47 -21.07
N ARG A 63 16.94 -4.79 -21.22
CA ARG A 63 15.82 -5.71 -21.53
C ARG A 63 15.13 -6.25 -20.29
N THR A 64 15.82 -6.20 -19.16
CA THR A 64 15.28 -6.63 -17.87
C THR A 64 14.92 -5.39 -17.07
N LEU A 65 13.73 -5.39 -16.48
CA LEU A 65 13.23 -4.34 -15.63
C LEU A 65 12.98 -4.89 -14.23
N ARG A 66 13.60 -4.30 -13.22
CA ARG A 66 13.33 -4.62 -11.82
C ARG A 66 12.46 -3.55 -11.20
N VAL A 67 11.32 -3.95 -10.68
CA VAL A 67 10.32 -3.05 -10.12
C VAL A 67 10.06 -3.39 -8.66
N VAL A 68 9.87 -2.35 -7.84
CA VAL A 68 9.46 -2.48 -6.44
C VAL A 68 8.16 -1.72 -6.26
N THR A 69 7.19 -2.30 -5.54
CA THR A 69 6.02 -1.59 -5.05
C THR A 69 5.86 -1.81 -3.55
N TRP A 70 5.54 -0.73 -2.80
CA TRP A 70 5.39 -0.79 -1.36
C TRP A 70 4.44 0.29 -0.84
N ASN A 71 3.38 -0.09 -0.14
CA ASN A 71 2.62 0.82 0.70
C ASN A 71 3.45 1.13 1.96
N VAL A 72 3.82 2.40 2.17
CA VAL A 72 4.76 2.81 3.22
C VAL A 72 4.09 2.99 4.59
N TRP A 73 2.76 2.95 4.63
CA TRP A 73 1.95 3.20 5.81
C TRP A 73 2.11 4.62 6.38
N PHE A 74 1.09 5.45 6.22
CA PHE A 74 1.10 6.85 6.63
C PHE A 74 1.07 7.08 8.16
N ALA A 75 0.93 6.02 9.00
CA ALA A 75 0.90 6.18 10.44
C ALA A 75 2.23 6.70 10.99
N PRO A 76 2.21 7.64 11.96
CA PRO A 76 3.41 8.28 12.49
C PRO A 76 4.21 7.40 13.48
N ILE A 77 3.76 6.16 13.73
CA ILE A 77 4.37 5.22 14.67
C ILE A 77 5.73 4.80 14.15
N ASP A 78 6.80 5.09 14.87
CA ASP A 78 8.20 4.74 14.55
C ASP A 78 8.56 5.03 13.07
N ALA A 79 8.00 6.13 12.53
CA ALA A 79 8.04 6.39 11.10
C ALA A 79 9.47 6.56 10.56
N ASP A 80 10.37 7.19 11.32
CA ASP A 80 11.75 7.42 10.90
C ASP A 80 12.52 6.10 10.81
N GLU A 81 12.41 5.23 11.80
CA GLU A 81 13.04 3.90 11.83
C GLU A 81 12.46 2.99 10.75
N ARG A 82 11.13 3.02 10.57
CA ARG A 82 10.44 2.25 9.53
C ARG A 82 10.87 2.69 8.13
N MET A 83 10.94 4.00 7.87
CA MET A 83 11.40 4.51 6.58
C MET A 83 12.85 4.19 6.32
N ALA A 84 13.70 4.23 7.36
CA ALA A 84 15.09 3.80 7.23
C ALA A 84 15.19 2.32 6.81
N ALA A 85 14.43 1.44 7.44
CA ALA A 85 14.38 0.02 7.09
C ALA A 85 13.81 -0.21 5.67
N LEU A 86 12.69 0.46 5.33
CA LEU A 86 12.02 0.35 4.03
C LEU A 86 12.95 0.75 2.88
N PHE A 87 13.55 1.93 2.96
CA PHE A 87 14.46 2.42 1.91
C PHE A 87 15.71 1.57 1.80
N LYS A 88 16.27 1.10 2.92
CA LYS A 88 17.41 0.18 2.91
C LYS A 88 17.09 -1.10 2.11
N GLU A 89 15.93 -1.72 2.36
CA GLU A 89 15.53 -2.95 1.67
C GLU A 89 15.12 -2.70 0.22
N ALA A 90 14.30 -1.68 -0.02
CA ALA A 90 13.86 -1.35 -1.38
C ALA A 90 15.04 -1.03 -2.30
N LEU A 91 16.02 -0.27 -1.81
CA LEU A 91 17.19 0.11 -2.59
C LEU A 91 18.21 -1.04 -2.73
N ALA A 92 18.32 -1.93 -1.73
CA ALA A 92 19.15 -3.13 -1.82
C ALA A 92 18.68 -4.08 -2.93
N ALA A 93 17.39 -4.08 -3.28
CA ALA A 93 16.86 -4.78 -4.43
C ALA A 93 17.33 -4.18 -5.77
N ALA A 94 18.02 -3.03 -5.78
CA ALA A 94 18.53 -2.32 -6.96
C ALA A 94 17.45 -2.11 -8.05
N PRO A 95 16.28 -1.52 -7.73
CA PRO A 95 15.17 -1.39 -8.66
C PRO A 95 15.43 -0.36 -9.76
N ASP A 96 14.82 -0.58 -10.91
CA ASP A 96 14.75 0.40 -12.01
C ASP A 96 13.55 1.34 -11.84
N VAL A 97 12.49 0.82 -11.19
CA VAL A 97 11.27 1.55 -10.87
C VAL A 97 10.86 1.25 -9.43
N ILE A 98 10.47 2.30 -8.68
CA ILE A 98 9.89 2.17 -7.33
C ILE A 98 8.52 2.86 -7.33
N CYS A 99 7.52 2.13 -6.86
CA CYS A 99 6.15 2.59 -6.69
C CYS A 99 5.83 2.61 -5.19
N LEU A 100 5.61 3.79 -4.62
CA LEU A 100 5.24 3.93 -3.21
C LEU A 100 3.80 4.40 -3.09
N GLN A 101 3.06 3.86 -2.12
CA GLN A 101 1.71 4.26 -1.77
C GLN A 101 1.71 4.76 -0.32
N GLU A 102 0.71 5.56 0.06
CA GLU A 102 0.57 6.20 1.38
C GLU A 102 1.70 7.16 1.76
N VAL A 103 2.36 7.74 0.79
CA VAL A 103 3.40 8.75 1.02
C VAL A 103 2.76 10.05 1.51
N VAL A 104 3.15 10.49 2.71
CA VAL A 104 2.72 11.78 3.28
C VAL A 104 3.53 12.95 2.70
N PRO A 105 3.03 14.21 2.75
CA PRO A 105 3.72 15.38 2.19
C PRO A 105 5.15 15.56 2.69
N GLU A 106 5.39 15.33 3.98
CA GLU A 106 6.69 15.47 4.62
C GLU A 106 7.69 14.45 4.03
N LEU A 107 7.28 13.19 3.91
CA LEU A 107 8.10 12.15 3.29
C LEU A 107 8.36 12.46 1.81
N ALA A 108 7.35 12.90 1.07
CA ALA A 108 7.49 13.30 -0.33
C ALA A 108 8.52 14.44 -0.50
N ALA A 109 8.51 15.41 0.41
CA ALA A 109 9.48 16.51 0.40
C ALA A 109 10.90 16.01 0.65
N HIS A 110 11.12 15.11 1.63
CA HIS A 110 12.43 14.51 1.90
C HIS A 110 12.93 13.67 0.72
N ILE A 111 12.07 12.84 0.14
CA ILE A 111 12.41 12.03 -1.04
C ILE A 111 12.85 12.93 -2.20
N ARG A 112 12.06 13.94 -2.54
CA ARG A 112 12.36 14.87 -3.64
C ARG A 112 13.55 15.78 -3.35
N GLY A 113 13.83 16.06 -2.07
CA GLY A 113 15.00 16.81 -1.62
C GLY A 113 16.29 15.99 -1.61
N CYS A 114 16.21 14.67 -1.57
CA CYS A 114 17.37 13.78 -1.43
C CYS A 114 18.25 13.79 -2.68
N ALA A 115 19.46 14.34 -2.55
CA ALA A 115 20.40 14.49 -3.66
C ALA A 115 20.85 13.11 -4.22
N VAL A 116 21.01 12.11 -3.37
CA VAL A 116 21.42 10.77 -3.76
C VAL A 116 20.35 10.10 -4.62
N LEU A 117 19.09 10.12 -4.19
CA LEU A 117 17.98 9.57 -4.98
C LEU A 117 17.83 10.30 -6.31
N ARG A 118 17.96 11.62 -6.33
CA ARG A 118 17.85 12.43 -7.53
C ARG A 118 18.98 12.23 -8.53
N LYS A 119 20.16 11.78 -8.11
CA LYS A 119 21.24 11.37 -9.03
C LYS A 119 20.89 10.14 -9.83
N VAL A 120 20.02 9.28 -9.29
CA VAL A 120 19.70 7.97 -9.82
C VAL A 120 18.33 7.91 -10.47
N TYR A 121 17.34 8.54 -9.85
CA TYR A 121 15.94 8.48 -10.26
C TYR A 121 15.39 9.85 -10.68
N SER A 122 14.58 9.82 -11.72
CA SER A 122 13.51 10.79 -11.95
C SER A 122 12.33 10.43 -11.05
N ILE A 123 11.79 11.38 -10.30
CA ILE A 123 10.73 11.16 -9.31
C ILE A 123 9.54 12.01 -9.70
N SER A 124 8.33 11.44 -9.64
CA SER A 124 7.10 12.15 -9.95
C SER A 124 6.91 13.38 -9.03
N ASP A 125 6.38 14.47 -9.57
CA ASP A 125 6.20 15.78 -8.91
C ASP A 125 4.73 16.09 -8.56
N ASN A 126 3.85 15.09 -8.66
CA ASN A 126 2.43 15.20 -8.33
C ASN A 126 2.19 15.61 -6.87
N ASP A 127 1.05 16.23 -6.61
CA ASP A 127 0.59 16.48 -5.25
C ASP A 127 0.14 15.14 -4.60
N VAL A 128 0.64 14.86 -3.41
CA VAL A 128 0.26 13.66 -2.67
C VAL A 128 -0.98 13.87 -1.79
N GLY A 129 -1.48 15.12 -1.68
CA GLY A 129 -2.60 15.45 -0.78
C GLY A 129 -2.29 15.15 0.68
N ALA A 130 -3.23 14.56 1.42
CA ALA A 130 -2.98 14.11 2.79
C ALA A 130 -2.01 12.90 2.81
N TYR A 131 -2.12 12.02 1.85
CA TYR A 131 -1.18 10.95 1.51
C TYR A 131 -1.51 10.42 0.10
N GLY A 132 -0.50 10.02 -0.66
CA GLY A 132 -0.67 9.63 -2.05
C GLY A 132 0.39 8.66 -2.53
N CYS A 133 0.53 8.56 -3.85
CA CYS A 133 1.55 7.74 -4.49
C CYS A 133 2.75 8.57 -4.93
N LEU A 134 3.93 7.94 -4.97
CA LEU A 134 5.11 8.42 -5.69
C LEU A 134 5.64 7.35 -6.62
N LEU A 135 6.17 7.78 -7.75
CA LEU A 135 6.75 6.94 -8.78
C LEU A 135 8.18 7.40 -9.09
N PHE A 136 9.14 6.48 -8.99
CA PHE A 136 10.54 6.71 -9.29
C PHE A 136 10.91 5.87 -10.50
N VAL A 137 11.65 6.43 -11.42
CA VAL A 137 12.18 5.73 -12.59
C VAL A 137 13.62 6.13 -12.80
N ARG A 138 14.51 5.17 -13.05
CA ARG A 138 15.92 5.49 -13.36
C ARG A 138 16.05 6.54 -14.46
N TRP A 139 16.93 7.52 -14.28
CA TRP A 139 17.21 8.55 -15.26
C TRP A 139 17.57 8.00 -16.65
N SER A 140 18.26 6.88 -16.70
CA SER A 140 18.70 6.24 -17.95
C SER A 140 17.53 5.77 -18.82
N LEU A 141 16.33 5.55 -18.24
CA LEU A 141 15.13 5.16 -18.98
C LEU A 141 14.45 6.37 -19.66
N ARG A 142 14.76 7.60 -19.25
CA ARG A 142 14.22 8.85 -19.83
C ARG A 142 12.69 8.88 -19.85
N ALA A 143 12.07 8.43 -18.77
CA ALA A 143 10.63 8.38 -18.65
C ALA A 143 10.01 9.77 -18.53
N THR A 144 8.79 9.91 -19.06
CA THR A 144 7.90 11.04 -18.80
C THR A 144 6.79 10.59 -17.88
N PHE A 145 6.29 11.51 -17.02
CA PHE A 145 5.26 11.20 -16.04
C PHE A 145 3.95 11.90 -16.40
N CYS A 146 2.84 11.22 -16.11
CA CYS A 146 1.53 11.84 -16.09
C CYS A 146 0.70 11.30 -14.91
N GLU A 147 -0.27 12.09 -14.49
CA GLU A 147 -1.24 11.75 -13.47
C GLU A 147 -2.64 11.69 -14.09
N VAL A 148 -3.38 10.62 -13.79
CA VAL A 148 -4.75 10.43 -14.26
C VAL A 148 -5.66 10.36 -13.03
N ALA A 149 -6.68 11.21 -12.98
CA ALA A 149 -7.66 11.20 -11.90
C ALA A 149 -8.47 9.91 -11.89
N LEU A 150 -8.63 9.30 -10.73
CA LEU A 150 -9.48 8.13 -10.54
C LEU A 150 -10.82 8.53 -9.88
N PRO A 151 -11.92 7.82 -10.18
CA PRO A 151 -13.18 8.02 -9.46
C PRO A 151 -13.02 7.60 -8.00
N SER A 152 -12.84 8.57 -7.08
CA SER A 152 -12.47 8.32 -5.69
C SER A 152 -13.20 9.26 -4.72
N HIS A 153 -13.43 8.79 -3.49
CA HIS A 153 -13.78 9.64 -2.34
C HIS A 153 -12.57 9.96 -1.46
N MET A 154 -11.44 9.28 -1.71
CA MET A 154 -10.20 9.39 -0.93
C MET A 154 -9.09 10.13 -1.70
N GLY A 155 -9.42 10.79 -2.84
CA GLY A 155 -8.43 11.53 -3.64
C GLY A 155 -7.43 10.66 -4.38
N ARG A 156 -7.81 9.42 -4.76
CA ARG A 156 -6.91 8.50 -5.48
C ARG A 156 -6.65 8.95 -6.90
N SER A 157 -5.41 8.76 -7.35
CA SER A 157 -4.98 8.96 -8.74
C SER A 157 -4.13 7.79 -9.21
N LEU A 158 -3.97 7.70 -10.54
CA LEU A 158 -3.04 6.80 -11.20
C LEU A 158 -1.84 7.61 -11.63
N LEU A 159 -0.65 7.25 -11.18
CA LEU A 159 0.60 7.81 -11.71
C LEU A 159 1.16 6.89 -12.78
N VAL A 160 1.53 7.44 -13.91
CA VAL A 160 2.06 6.68 -15.05
C VAL A 160 3.41 7.27 -15.46
N ALA A 161 4.41 6.41 -15.61
CA ALA A 161 5.67 6.72 -16.25
C ALA A 161 5.76 5.99 -17.59
N THR A 162 6.15 6.69 -18.65
CA THR A 162 6.24 6.14 -20.01
C THR A 162 7.57 6.44 -20.65
N TRP A 163 8.11 5.45 -21.39
CA TRP A 163 9.30 5.62 -22.21
C TRP A 163 9.30 4.63 -23.40
N THR A 164 10.18 4.84 -24.35
CA THR A 164 10.36 3.91 -25.49
C THR A 164 11.78 3.38 -25.48
N PRO A 165 11.99 2.10 -25.13
CA PRO A 165 13.30 1.48 -25.22
C PRO A 165 13.76 1.35 -26.69
N PRO A 166 15.06 1.47 -26.97
CA PRO A 166 15.57 1.42 -28.34
C PRO A 166 15.54 0.01 -28.98
N PHE A 167 15.22 -1.01 -28.18
CA PHE A 167 15.27 -2.43 -28.58
C PHE A 167 13.90 -3.12 -28.56
N THR A 168 12.81 -2.42 -28.24
CA THR A 168 11.44 -2.94 -28.25
C THR A 168 10.59 -2.20 -29.27
N GLU A 169 9.61 -2.89 -29.83
CA GLU A 169 8.56 -2.24 -30.59
C GLU A 169 7.51 -1.66 -29.63
N GLY A 170 7.25 -0.37 -29.74
CA GLY A 170 6.27 0.34 -28.91
C GLY A 170 6.85 0.85 -27.59
N SER A 171 5.98 1.50 -26.83
CA SER A 171 6.31 2.12 -25.55
C SER A 171 6.07 1.16 -24.38
N VAL A 172 6.82 1.43 -23.31
CA VAL A 172 6.63 0.85 -21.97
C VAL A 172 5.89 1.86 -21.11
N ALA A 173 4.89 1.41 -20.38
CA ALA A 173 4.23 2.19 -19.33
C ALA A 173 4.29 1.42 -18.01
N VAL A 174 4.74 2.09 -16.96
CA VAL A 174 4.64 1.60 -15.58
C VAL A 174 3.75 2.56 -14.81
N ALA A 175 2.71 2.02 -14.21
CA ALA A 175 1.77 2.80 -13.43
C ALA A 175 1.69 2.29 -11.99
N THR A 176 1.41 3.21 -11.06
CA THR A 176 1.13 2.86 -9.68
C THR A 176 -0.24 3.37 -9.26
N VAL A 177 -0.92 2.57 -8.43
CA VAL A 177 -2.21 2.88 -7.83
C VAL A 177 -2.18 2.62 -6.32
N HIS A 178 -3.01 3.37 -5.61
CA HIS A 178 -3.58 2.98 -4.35
C HIS A 178 -5.10 3.05 -4.55
N LEU A 179 -5.74 1.91 -4.78
CA LEU A 179 -7.18 1.88 -5.07
C LEU A 179 -8.00 2.26 -3.82
N GLU A 180 -9.29 2.50 -4.01
CA GLU A 180 -10.19 2.85 -2.91
C GLU A 180 -10.19 1.77 -1.83
N SER A 181 -9.99 2.16 -0.58
CA SER A 181 -9.93 1.27 0.56
C SER A 181 -11.30 0.78 1.02
N LEU A 182 -11.33 -0.13 1.98
CA LEU A 182 -12.52 -0.64 2.65
C LEU A 182 -13.49 -1.35 1.69
N ASN A 183 -14.78 -1.42 2.05
CA ASN A 183 -15.81 -2.11 1.26
C ASN A 183 -16.25 -1.29 0.04
N SER A 184 -15.36 -1.07 -0.92
CA SER A 184 -15.55 -0.18 -2.07
C SER A 184 -15.41 -0.88 -3.44
N ALA A 185 -15.72 -2.18 -3.54
CA ALA A 185 -15.56 -2.98 -4.75
C ALA A 185 -16.09 -2.34 -6.06
N PRO A 186 -17.29 -1.73 -6.11
CA PRO A 186 -17.77 -1.10 -7.34
C PRO A 186 -16.93 0.11 -7.78
N ARG A 187 -16.29 0.79 -6.83
CA ARG A 187 -15.41 1.91 -7.13
C ARG A 187 -14.07 1.45 -7.65
N ARG A 188 -13.46 0.46 -7.00
CA ARG A 188 -12.22 -0.16 -7.46
C ARG A 188 -12.36 -0.71 -8.88
N ALA A 189 -13.50 -1.31 -9.22
CA ALA A 189 -13.77 -1.75 -10.59
C ALA A 189 -13.72 -0.59 -11.62
N LYS A 190 -14.29 0.58 -11.28
CA LYS A 190 -14.20 1.78 -12.12
C LYS A 190 -12.79 2.35 -12.19
N GLN A 191 -12.05 2.33 -11.08
CA GLN A 191 -10.66 2.77 -11.03
C GLN A 191 -9.77 1.89 -11.90
N LEU A 192 -9.95 0.56 -11.86
CA LEU A 192 -9.24 -0.38 -12.73
C LEU A 192 -9.58 -0.16 -14.21
N GLN A 193 -10.83 0.16 -14.54
CA GLN A 193 -11.20 0.50 -15.92
C GLN A 193 -10.45 1.74 -16.42
N VAL A 194 -10.37 2.80 -15.62
CA VAL A 194 -9.60 4.00 -15.96
C VAL A 194 -8.11 3.67 -16.12
N ALA A 195 -7.55 2.87 -15.22
CA ALA A 195 -6.15 2.45 -15.30
C ALA A 195 -5.87 1.62 -16.56
N ARG A 196 -6.76 0.67 -16.90
CA ARG A 196 -6.67 -0.10 -18.13
C ARG A 196 -6.69 0.79 -19.36
N ASP A 197 -7.65 1.73 -19.44
CA ASP A 197 -7.82 2.61 -20.59
C ASP A 197 -6.59 3.52 -20.77
N ALA A 198 -6.02 4.03 -19.67
CA ALA A 198 -4.80 4.83 -19.70
C ALA A 198 -3.57 4.03 -20.17
N LEU A 199 -3.49 2.75 -19.84
CA LEU A 199 -2.38 1.88 -20.19
C LEU A 199 -2.54 1.19 -21.55
N GLN A 200 -3.74 1.17 -22.11
CA GLN A 200 -4.07 0.47 -23.36
C GLN A 200 -3.19 0.86 -24.55
N PRO A 201 -2.77 2.12 -24.75
CA PRO A 201 -1.95 2.53 -25.90
C PRO A 201 -0.51 1.95 -25.91
N HIS A 202 -0.03 1.42 -24.79
CA HIS A 202 1.34 0.99 -24.63
C HIS A 202 1.49 -0.50 -24.93
N ALA A 203 2.53 -0.90 -25.67
CA ALA A 203 2.78 -2.29 -26.01
C ALA A 203 3.14 -3.13 -24.77
N HIS A 204 3.89 -2.53 -23.84
CA HIS A 204 4.33 -3.12 -22.59
C HIS A 204 3.75 -2.29 -21.44
N ALA A 205 2.91 -2.87 -20.61
CA ALA A 205 2.21 -2.16 -19.55
C ALA A 205 2.28 -2.90 -18.23
N LEU A 206 2.60 -2.16 -17.16
CA LEU A 206 2.65 -2.63 -15.79
C LEU A 206 1.73 -1.77 -14.91
N LEU A 207 0.95 -2.41 -14.06
CA LEU A 207 0.17 -1.75 -13.02
C LEU A 207 0.54 -2.36 -11.68
N LEU A 208 1.12 -1.54 -10.80
CA LEU A 208 1.60 -1.95 -9.49
C LEU A 208 0.93 -1.14 -8.39
N GLY A 209 0.88 -1.68 -7.19
CA GLY A 209 0.45 -0.95 -6.01
C GLY A 209 -0.52 -1.71 -5.15
N ASP A 210 -1.17 -0.96 -4.27
CA ASP A 210 -2.18 -1.44 -3.36
C ASP A 210 -3.56 -1.43 -4.02
N PHE A 211 -4.07 -2.63 -4.31
CA PHE A 211 -5.37 -2.82 -4.94
C PHE A 211 -6.52 -2.87 -3.93
N ASN A 212 -6.23 -2.96 -2.63
CA ASN A 212 -7.22 -2.99 -1.55
C ASN A 212 -8.28 -4.11 -1.66
N PHE A 213 -7.98 -5.20 -2.36
CA PHE A 213 -8.79 -6.42 -2.37
C PHE A 213 -7.94 -7.67 -2.52
N ASP A 214 -8.41 -8.75 -1.91
CA ASP A 214 -7.70 -10.03 -1.89
C ASP A 214 -8.07 -10.94 -3.06
N SER A 215 -7.22 -11.97 -3.29
CA SER A 215 -7.39 -12.98 -4.35
C SER A 215 -8.43 -14.06 -4.02
N THR A 216 -8.69 -14.33 -2.74
CA THR A 216 -9.47 -15.50 -2.29
C THR A 216 -10.64 -15.16 -1.41
N GLN A 217 -10.72 -13.95 -0.86
CA GLN A 217 -11.78 -13.50 0.02
C GLN A 217 -12.19 -12.06 -0.26
N ASN A 218 -13.40 -11.67 0.14
CA ASN A 218 -13.87 -10.29 0.05
C ASN A 218 -13.55 -9.52 1.33
N PHE A 219 -13.62 -8.19 1.25
CA PHE A 219 -13.45 -7.33 2.40
C PHE A 219 -14.42 -7.72 3.54
N GLY A 220 -13.86 -7.98 4.72
CA GLY A 220 -14.57 -8.32 5.93
C GLY A 220 -14.88 -9.81 6.11
N ASP A 221 -14.52 -10.68 5.18
CA ASP A 221 -14.77 -12.12 5.31
C ASP A 221 -13.99 -12.73 6.48
N TRP A 222 -12.80 -12.22 6.82
CA TRP A 222 -12.02 -12.62 8.01
C TRP A 222 -12.77 -12.39 9.34
N CYS A 223 -13.72 -11.46 9.37
CA CYS A 223 -14.54 -11.22 10.56
C CYS A 223 -15.50 -12.38 10.88
N ALA A 224 -15.73 -13.32 9.97
CA ALA A 224 -16.60 -14.47 10.15
C ALA A 224 -15.89 -15.68 10.80
N ILE A 225 -14.58 -15.62 11.03
CA ILE A 225 -13.81 -16.70 11.65
C ILE A 225 -14.22 -16.86 13.13
N PRO A 226 -14.59 -18.08 13.62
CA PRO A 226 -14.93 -18.30 15.01
C PRO A 226 -13.83 -17.82 15.98
N PRO A 227 -14.18 -17.25 17.16
CA PRO A 227 -15.50 -17.30 17.83
C PRO A 227 -16.54 -16.24 17.42
N ARG A 228 -16.28 -15.46 16.39
CA ARG A 228 -17.23 -14.44 15.92
C ARG A 228 -18.44 -15.11 15.25
N PRO A 229 -19.68 -14.68 15.54
CA PRO A 229 -20.85 -15.24 14.88
C PRO A 229 -20.77 -14.98 13.37
N PRO A 230 -21.08 -15.97 12.52
CA PRO A 230 -21.13 -15.76 11.10
C PRO A 230 -22.14 -14.63 10.81
N ARG A 231 -21.74 -13.61 10.05
CA ARG A 231 -22.71 -12.66 9.50
C ARG A 231 -23.65 -13.46 8.64
N LEU A 232 -24.97 -13.33 8.91
CA LEU A 232 -26.01 -14.00 8.13
C LEU A 232 -25.65 -13.96 6.65
N SER A 233 -25.54 -15.12 6.03
CA SER A 233 -25.14 -15.31 4.64
C SER A 233 -26.07 -14.51 3.73
N GLN A 234 -25.65 -13.34 3.29
CA GLN A 234 -26.11 -12.82 2.02
C GLN A 234 -25.59 -13.84 0.99
N GLY A 235 -26.46 -14.35 0.14
CA GLY A 235 -26.16 -15.42 -0.83
C GLY A 235 -24.80 -15.24 -1.49
N ALA A 236 -24.13 -16.31 -1.89
CA ALA A 236 -22.72 -16.38 -2.30
C ALA A 236 -22.30 -15.13 -3.07
N ARG A 237 -21.63 -14.19 -2.35
CA ARG A 237 -21.12 -12.95 -2.97
C ARG A 237 -20.06 -13.35 -3.97
N ARG A 238 -20.16 -12.83 -5.20
CA ARG A 238 -19.08 -12.97 -6.15
C ARG A 238 -17.79 -12.46 -5.53
N LEU A 239 -16.71 -13.22 -5.68
CA LEU A 239 -15.39 -12.80 -5.24
C LEU A 239 -14.96 -11.54 -6.00
N GLU A 240 -14.54 -10.50 -5.31
CA GLU A 240 -14.14 -9.24 -5.92
C GLU A 240 -12.97 -9.41 -6.89
N ASN A 241 -12.05 -10.33 -6.60
CA ASN A 241 -10.93 -10.65 -7.48
C ASN A 241 -11.34 -10.98 -8.92
N GLY A 242 -12.57 -11.45 -9.13
CA GLY A 242 -13.12 -11.69 -10.46
C GLY A 242 -13.15 -10.44 -11.36
N VAL A 243 -13.06 -9.23 -10.80
CA VAL A 243 -12.96 -7.98 -11.55
C VAL A 243 -11.72 -7.94 -12.45
N LEU A 244 -10.63 -8.60 -12.07
CA LEU A 244 -9.42 -8.66 -12.90
C LEU A 244 -9.68 -9.41 -14.20
N ALA A 245 -10.42 -10.51 -14.17
CA ALA A 245 -10.81 -11.22 -15.39
C ALA A 245 -11.78 -10.40 -16.27
N ASP A 246 -12.62 -9.55 -15.66
CA ASP A 246 -13.58 -8.73 -16.39
C ASP A 246 -12.91 -7.48 -16.99
N VAL A 247 -12.03 -6.82 -16.25
CA VAL A 247 -11.48 -5.50 -16.60
C VAL A 247 -10.05 -5.59 -17.12
N MET A 248 -9.21 -6.45 -16.54
CA MET A 248 -7.78 -6.59 -16.83
C MET A 248 -7.46 -7.95 -17.49
N CYS A 249 -8.37 -8.45 -18.35
CA CYS A 249 -8.31 -9.81 -18.89
C CYS A 249 -7.06 -10.15 -19.72
N ASP A 250 -6.37 -9.11 -20.21
CA ASP A 250 -5.11 -9.22 -20.96
C ASP A 250 -3.86 -8.98 -20.08
N TYR A 251 -4.05 -8.80 -18.78
CA TYR A 251 -2.95 -8.66 -17.80
C TYR A 251 -2.74 -9.97 -17.04
N LEU A 252 -1.48 -10.25 -16.74
CA LEU A 252 -1.05 -11.35 -15.89
C LEU A 252 -0.78 -10.82 -14.49
N ASP A 253 -1.37 -11.43 -13.45
CA ASP A 253 -1.01 -11.23 -12.05
C ASP A 253 0.26 -12.05 -11.76
N VAL A 254 1.36 -11.35 -11.48
CA VAL A 254 2.70 -11.97 -11.44
C VAL A 254 2.86 -12.95 -10.28
N TRP A 255 2.30 -12.63 -9.09
CA TRP A 255 2.45 -13.50 -7.93
C TRP A 255 1.89 -14.91 -8.17
N PRO A 256 0.60 -15.10 -8.48
CA PRO A 256 0.06 -16.44 -8.70
C PRO A 256 0.63 -17.11 -9.95
N ALA A 257 1.15 -16.36 -10.92
CA ALA A 257 1.79 -16.93 -12.09
C ALA A 257 3.14 -17.59 -11.78
N LEU A 258 3.94 -17.01 -10.90
CA LEU A 258 5.26 -17.52 -10.54
C LEU A 258 5.27 -18.32 -9.23
N ARG A 259 4.32 -18.07 -8.33
CA ARG A 259 4.23 -18.67 -7.00
C ARG A 259 2.82 -19.22 -6.72
N PRO A 260 2.31 -20.15 -7.53
CA PRO A 260 0.91 -20.61 -7.44
C PRO A 260 0.57 -21.35 -6.14
N ALA A 261 1.58 -21.85 -5.43
CA ALA A 261 1.40 -22.55 -4.15
C ALA A 261 1.43 -21.61 -2.92
N GLU A 262 1.75 -20.33 -3.11
CA GLU A 262 1.92 -19.37 -2.03
C GLU A 262 0.80 -18.33 -2.07
N ALA A 263 0.16 -18.07 -0.92
CA ALA A 263 -0.93 -17.10 -0.82
C ALA A 263 -0.47 -15.66 -1.16
N GLY A 264 0.76 -15.30 -0.78
CA GLY A 264 1.35 -14.00 -1.06
C GLY A 264 0.68 -12.85 -0.31
N HIS A 265 0.26 -13.08 0.93
CA HIS A 265 -0.37 -12.04 1.73
C HIS A 265 0.61 -10.90 2.00
N THR A 266 0.36 -9.74 1.43
CA THR A 266 1.15 -8.54 1.64
C THR A 266 0.70 -7.74 2.86
N PHE A 267 -0.52 -7.99 3.35
CA PHE A 267 -1.09 -7.48 4.59
C PHE A 267 -1.49 -8.68 5.44
N ASP A 268 -0.70 -9.04 6.46
CA ASP A 268 -0.86 -10.29 7.21
C ASP A 268 -0.80 -10.07 8.72
N GLY A 269 -1.95 -9.99 9.37
CA GLY A 269 -2.06 -9.88 10.83
C GLY A 269 -1.51 -11.07 11.61
N GLY A 270 -1.26 -12.20 10.94
CA GLY A 270 -0.63 -13.37 11.57
C GLY A 270 0.88 -13.26 11.69
N SER A 271 1.53 -12.37 10.92
CA SER A 271 2.99 -12.22 10.90
C SER A 271 3.45 -10.77 11.06
N ASN A 272 2.65 -9.78 10.67
CA ASN A 272 2.98 -8.37 10.75
C ASN A 272 2.38 -7.73 12.01
N PRO A 273 3.18 -7.21 12.96
CA PRO A 273 2.70 -6.64 14.22
C PRO A 273 1.93 -5.32 14.06
N HIS A 274 2.06 -4.67 12.91
CA HIS A 274 1.36 -3.43 12.62
C HIS A 274 -0.08 -3.66 12.16
N VAL A 275 -0.45 -4.87 11.78
CA VAL A 275 -1.82 -5.24 11.40
C VAL A 275 -2.64 -5.58 12.65
N GLY A 276 -3.69 -4.82 12.90
CA GLY A 276 -4.43 -4.90 14.16
C GLY A 276 -5.28 -6.17 14.34
N ASP A 277 -5.75 -6.83 13.27
CA ASP A 277 -6.53 -8.07 13.34
C ASP A 277 -5.69 -9.27 12.87
N PRO A 278 -5.38 -10.24 13.75
CA PRO A 278 -4.54 -11.39 13.39
C PRO A 278 -5.17 -12.32 12.32
N HIS A 279 -6.44 -12.17 12.04
CA HIS A 279 -7.16 -12.93 11.02
C HIS A 279 -7.23 -12.21 9.66
N GLU A 280 -6.90 -10.93 9.61
CA GLU A 280 -6.84 -10.17 8.37
C GLU A 280 -5.54 -10.51 7.63
N ARG A 281 -5.65 -11.40 6.65
CA ARG A 281 -4.55 -11.87 5.82
C ARG A 281 -4.95 -11.68 4.38
N MET A 282 -4.39 -10.67 3.72
CA MET A 282 -4.85 -10.19 2.43
C MET A 282 -3.66 -9.97 1.48
N ARG A 283 -3.85 -10.34 0.23
CA ARG A 283 -2.92 -9.99 -0.84
C ARG A 283 -3.43 -8.72 -1.51
N TYR A 284 -3.21 -7.58 -0.86
CA TYR A 284 -3.63 -6.27 -1.34
C TYR A 284 -2.71 -5.74 -2.43
N ASP A 285 -1.39 -5.90 -2.28
CA ASP A 285 -0.42 -5.39 -3.22
C ASP A 285 -0.23 -6.36 -4.38
N ARG A 286 -0.10 -5.80 -5.58
CA ARG A 286 0.00 -6.59 -6.82
C ARG A 286 0.99 -6.01 -7.80
N VAL A 287 1.49 -6.89 -8.67
CA VAL A 287 2.21 -6.57 -9.90
C VAL A 287 1.43 -7.21 -11.05
N MET A 288 0.76 -6.38 -11.84
CA MET A 288 -0.01 -6.80 -13.02
C MET A 288 0.78 -6.41 -14.27
N THR A 289 0.92 -7.33 -15.23
CA THR A 289 1.74 -7.10 -16.43
C THR A 289 1.03 -7.49 -17.70
N ARG A 290 1.30 -6.74 -18.78
CA ARG A 290 0.89 -7.04 -20.15
C ARG A 290 2.04 -6.77 -21.11
N GLY A 291 2.30 -7.70 -22.04
CA GLY A 291 3.35 -7.55 -23.04
C GLY A 291 4.78 -7.68 -22.50
N VAL A 292 4.95 -8.14 -21.25
CA VAL A 292 6.25 -8.44 -20.64
C VAL A 292 6.23 -9.82 -20.01
N THR A 293 7.39 -10.46 -19.89
CA THR A 293 7.52 -11.79 -19.32
C THR A 293 8.02 -11.70 -17.87
N PRO A 294 7.24 -12.12 -16.87
CA PRO A 294 7.71 -12.23 -15.50
C PRO A 294 8.79 -13.29 -15.35
N VAL A 295 9.87 -12.97 -14.63
CA VAL A 295 11.00 -13.85 -14.37
C VAL A 295 11.06 -14.26 -12.92
N GLU A 296 10.89 -13.29 -12.02
CA GLU A 296 10.98 -13.50 -10.57
C GLU A 296 10.05 -12.53 -9.84
N ILE A 297 9.54 -12.96 -8.69
CA ILE A 297 8.84 -12.10 -7.73
C ILE A 297 9.18 -12.54 -6.31
N SER A 298 9.44 -11.59 -5.43
CA SER A 298 9.72 -11.81 -4.01
C SER A 298 9.04 -10.76 -3.15
N MET A 299 8.85 -11.09 -1.88
CA MET A 299 8.32 -10.18 -0.87
C MET A 299 9.47 -9.48 -0.14
N LEU A 300 9.27 -8.23 0.24
CA LEU A 300 10.21 -7.40 1.01
C LEU A 300 9.57 -7.05 2.35
N GLY A 301 10.40 -6.85 3.39
CA GLY A 301 9.92 -6.42 4.70
C GLY A 301 9.47 -7.56 5.62
N GLU A 302 9.39 -8.80 5.12
CA GLU A 302 9.13 -9.94 5.99
C GLU A 302 10.24 -10.09 7.04
N ARG A 303 9.82 -10.39 8.27
CA ARG A 303 10.75 -10.74 9.33
C ARG A 303 10.55 -12.19 9.73
N PRO A 304 11.63 -12.94 10.02
CA PRO A 304 11.48 -14.27 10.59
C PRO A 304 10.58 -14.16 11.84
N ARG A 305 9.62 -15.05 11.97
CA ARG A 305 8.86 -15.14 13.22
C ARG A 305 9.86 -15.29 14.36
N GLY A 306 9.73 -14.45 15.37
CA GLY A 306 10.45 -14.67 16.62
C GLY A 306 10.19 -16.10 17.13
N PRO A 307 11.10 -16.67 17.94
CA PRO A 307 10.95 -18.00 18.46
C PRO A 307 9.57 -18.15 19.12
N SER A 308 8.90 -19.27 18.83
CA SER A 308 7.67 -19.66 19.53
C SER A 308 7.93 -19.74 21.04
N GLU A 309 6.87 -19.58 21.87
CA GLU A 309 7.01 -19.66 23.33
C GLU A 309 7.79 -20.94 23.71
N GLY A 310 9.01 -20.78 24.23
CA GLY A 310 9.92 -21.87 24.62
C GLY A 310 11.19 -22.02 23.78
N GLU A 311 11.34 -21.35 22.66
CA GLU A 311 12.60 -21.29 21.89
C GLU A 311 13.43 -20.09 22.33
N VAL A 312 14.68 -20.32 22.68
CA VAL A 312 15.63 -19.24 23.02
C VAL A 312 16.04 -18.56 21.70
N ALA A 313 15.80 -17.26 21.58
CA ALA A 313 16.30 -16.49 20.46
C ALA A 313 17.82 -16.67 20.30
N ALA A 314 18.29 -16.96 19.10
CA ALA A 314 19.72 -16.99 18.83
C ALA A 314 20.30 -15.60 19.12
N GLU A 315 21.27 -15.51 20.04
CA GLU A 315 21.96 -14.26 20.33
C GLU A 315 22.58 -13.69 19.04
N GLY A 316 22.14 -12.48 18.64
CA GLY A 316 22.73 -11.73 17.53
C GLY A 316 21.82 -11.46 16.31
N SER A 317 20.58 -11.95 16.29
CA SER A 317 19.62 -11.63 15.22
C SER A 317 18.60 -10.59 15.73
N GLU A 318 19.01 -9.35 15.92
CA GLU A 318 18.04 -8.24 15.98
C GLU A 318 17.48 -8.05 14.55
N ALA A 319 16.36 -8.71 14.28
CA ALA A 319 15.57 -8.36 13.11
C ALA A 319 15.17 -6.89 13.27
N GLY A 320 15.63 -6.04 12.35
CA GLY A 320 15.29 -4.61 12.37
C GLY A 320 13.78 -4.38 12.36
N PRO A 321 13.30 -3.14 12.52
CA PRO A 321 11.88 -2.83 12.59
C PRO A 321 11.15 -3.35 11.34
N VAL A 322 9.89 -3.78 11.49
CA VAL A 322 9.01 -4.08 10.36
C VAL A 322 8.68 -2.76 9.67
N PRO A 323 8.96 -2.61 8.36
CA PRO A 323 8.95 -1.29 7.72
C PRO A 323 7.57 -0.66 7.53
N SER A 324 6.51 -1.48 7.42
CA SER A 324 5.15 -1.05 7.14
C SER A 324 4.16 -2.11 7.65
N ASP A 325 2.87 -1.78 7.72
CA ASP A 325 1.80 -2.77 7.87
C ASP A 325 1.58 -3.60 6.59
N HIS A 326 2.15 -3.17 5.46
CA HIS A 326 2.27 -3.95 4.24
C HIS A 326 3.69 -4.49 4.03
N TYR A 327 3.78 -5.66 3.44
CA TYR A 327 4.99 -6.17 2.82
C TYR A 327 5.11 -5.64 1.40
N GLY A 328 6.33 -5.26 0.98
CA GLY A 328 6.60 -4.82 -0.38
C GLY A 328 6.76 -5.99 -1.35
N LEU A 329 6.63 -5.72 -2.63
CA LEU A 329 6.91 -6.67 -3.70
C LEU A 329 8.05 -6.18 -4.57
N CYS A 330 8.99 -7.09 -4.89
CA CYS A 330 10.02 -6.87 -5.89
C CYS A 330 9.83 -7.88 -7.02
N ALA A 331 9.72 -7.40 -8.27
CA ALA A 331 9.60 -8.28 -9.44
C ALA A 331 10.68 -7.97 -10.48
N ILE A 332 11.16 -9.04 -11.14
CA ILE A 332 12.06 -8.98 -12.31
C ILE A 332 11.26 -9.39 -13.52
N LEU A 333 11.27 -8.52 -14.53
CA LEU A 333 10.45 -8.65 -15.74
C LEU A 333 11.36 -8.50 -16.96
N GLN A 334 11.08 -9.25 -18.02
CA GLN A 334 11.77 -9.14 -19.31
C GLN A 334 10.84 -8.42 -20.31
N LEU A 335 11.35 -7.33 -20.89
CA LEU A 335 10.71 -6.55 -21.95
C LEU A 335 10.87 -7.22 -23.31
#